data_b1e471cdb0798cd9dfb8d3137fa145bd
#
_entry.id   b1e471cdb0798cd9dfb8d3137fa145bd
#
_cell.length_a   1.000
_cell.length_b   1.000
_cell.length_c   1.000
_cell.angle_alpha   90.00
_cell.angle_beta   90.00
_cell.angle_gamma   90.00
#
_symmetry.space_group_name_H-M   'P 1'
#
loop_
_entity.id
_entity.type
_entity.pdbx_description
1 polymer ?
#
loop_
_entity_poly.entity_id
_entity_poly.type
_entity_poly.pdbx_seq_one_letter_code
_entity_poly.pdbx_strand_id
1 'polypeptide(L)'
;MSSQENNWQKNLSKSFLGFQKNRRLEEVECIIPDLAGMSRGRSMPIYKFTPDTTFSLPISLFYQTISGEYVDMDIANQWMEKDIVLRPDMETASAVPWADDATLQVINDLELSDGGPLKIAPRNILKNVLSLYKKENLKPIIAPEIEFYLTQPNTD
;
A
#
# COMPACT_ATOMS: atom_id res chain seq x y z
N MET A 1 -24.84 6.50 19.32
CA MET A 1 -23.95 6.93 18.21
C MET A 1 -24.43 6.19 16.98
N SER A 2 -25.11 6.90 16.08
CA SER A 2 -25.80 6.33 14.93
C SER A 2 -24.81 5.74 13.94
N SER A 3 -25.07 4.51 13.57
CA SER A 3 -24.39 3.75 12.54
C SER A 3 -24.51 4.45 11.17
N GLN A 4 -23.60 5.36 10.85
CA GLN A 4 -23.22 5.52 9.46
C GLN A 4 -22.47 4.24 9.06
N GLU A 5 -23.24 3.20 8.72
CA GLU A 5 -22.69 2.04 8.03
C GLU A 5 -21.90 2.58 6.84
N ASN A 6 -20.61 2.32 6.84
CA ASN A 6 -19.69 2.74 5.81
C ASN A 6 -20.12 2.11 4.47
N ASN A 7 -20.93 2.82 3.71
CA ASN A 7 -21.56 2.33 2.49
C ASN A 7 -20.53 1.83 1.45
N TRP A 8 -19.26 2.30 1.57
CA TRP A 8 -18.15 1.89 0.72
C TRP A 8 -17.78 0.41 0.86
N GLN A 9 -17.97 -0.20 2.04
CA GLN A 9 -17.68 -1.61 2.27
C GLN A 9 -18.50 -2.54 1.37
N LYS A 10 -19.69 -2.10 0.95
CA LYS A 10 -20.56 -2.87 0.03
C LYS A 10 -19.97 -2.99 -1.38
N ASN A 11 -19.03 -2.13 -1.73
CA ASN A 11 -18.36 -2.11 -3.03
C ASN A 11 -17.08 -2.94 -3.07
N LEU A 12 -16.71 -3.57 -1.95
CA LEU A 12 -15.55 -4.46 -1.89
C LEU A 12 -15.78 -5.71 -2.76
N SER A 13 -14.69 -6.36 -3.16
CA SER A 13 -14.74 -7.54 -4.01
C SER A 13 -15.58 -8.66 -3.39
N LYS A 14 -16.21 -9.48 -4.23
CA LYS A 14 -17.01 -10.64 -3.76
C LYS A 14 -16.16 -11.61 -2.92
N SER A 15 -14.90 -11.76 -3.26
CA SER A 15 -13.95 -12.59 -2.49
C SER A 15 -13.72 -12.04 -1.08
N PHE A 16 -13.56 -10.72 -0.96
CA PHE A 16 -13.44 -10.07 0.34
C PHE A 16 -14.72 -10.18 1.17
N LEU A 17 -15.89 -9.92 0.57
CA LEU A 17 -17.18 -10.06 1.24
C LEU A 17 -17.44 -11.50 1.68
N GLY A 18 -16.98 -12.49 0.91
CA GLY A 18 -17.00 -13.90 1.29
C GLY A 18 -16.08 -14.21 2.48
N PHE A 19 -14.90 -13.65 2.51
CA PHE A 19 -13.95 -13.77 3.63
C PHE A 19 -14.48 -13.11 4.90
N GLN A 20 -15.13 -11.96 4.77
CA GLN A 20 -15.71 -11.23 5.88
C GLN A 20 -16.96 -11.90 6.46
N LYS A 21 -17.62 -12.81 5.71
CA LYS A 21 -18.84 -13.48 6.14
C LYS A 21 -18.66 -14.10 7.53
N ASN A 22 -19.40 -13.60 8.52
CA ASN A 22 -19.34 -13.98 9.94
C ASN A 22 -18.12 -13.45 10.72
N ARG A 23 -17.33 -12.52 10.15
CA ARG A 23 -16.23 -11.83 10.84
C ARG A 23 -16.50 -10.33 10.83
N ARG A 24 -16.29 -9.69 11.96
CA ARG A 24 -16.30 -8.24 12.04
C ARG A 24 -14.96 -7.72 11.54
N LEU A 25 -14.99 -6.80 10.59
CA LEU A 25 -13.78 -6.12 10.13
C LEU A 25 -13.28 -5.18 11.23
N GLU A 26 -12.08 -5.40 11.73
CA GLU A 26 -11.50 -4.65 12.85
C GLU A 26 -10.49 -3.62 12.38
N GLU A 27 -9.64 -3.98 11.41
CA GLU A 27 -8.51 -3.16 10.98
C GLU A 27 -8.39 -3.00 9.47
N VAL A 28 -7.69 -1.95 9.08
CA VAL A 28 -7.22 -1.72 7.72
C VAL A 28 -5.70 -1.51 7.73
N GLU A 29 -4.99 -2.29 6.93
CA GLU A 29 -3.59 -2.08 6.61
C GLU A 29 -3.48 -1.23 5.34
N CYS A 30 -3.00 -0.01 5.49
CA CYS A 30 -2.70 0.87 4.37
C CYS A 30 -1.22 0.74 4.03
N ILE A 31 -0.91 0.08 2.92
CA ILE A 31 0.46 -0.28 2.56
C ILE A 31 0.94 0.42 1.29
N ILE A 32 2.25 0.54 1.18
CA ILE A 32 2.99 1.00 0.01
C ILE A 32 4.21 0.10 -0.19
N PRO A 33 4.63 -0.19 -1.42
CA PRO A 33 5.93 -0.79 -1.69
C PRO A 33 7.02 0.29 -1.64
N ASP A 34 8.11 0.02 -0.92
CA ASP A 34 9.32 0.85 -0.99
C ASP A 34 10.25 0.42 -2.15
N LEU A 35 11.41 1.09 -2.29
CA LEU A 35 12.38 0.77 -3.35
C LEU A 35 13.09 -0.58 -3.15
N ALA A 36 13.11 -1.10 -1.93
CA ALA A 36 13.67 -2.41 -1.60
C ALA A 36 12.63 -3.55 -1.77
N GLY A 37 11.40 -3.23 -2.19
CA GLY A 37 10.30 -4.20 -2.31
C GLY A 37 9.64 -4.55 -0.98
N MET A 38 9.97 -3.83 0.09
CA MET A 38 9.34 -4.03 1.40
C MET A 38 7.99 -3.34 1.45
N SER A 39 7.02 -4.03 2.06
CA SER A 39 5.72 -3.43 2.36
C SER A 39 5.86 -2.52 3.58
N ARG A 40 5.66 -1.23 3.37
CA ARG A 40 5.64 -0.21 4.42
C ARG A 40 4.23 0.32 4.58
N GLY A 41 3.90 0.87 5.73
CA GLY A 41 2.57 1.44 5.90
C GLY A 41 2.14 1.58 7.34
N ARG A 42 0.83 1.59 7.50
CA ARG A 42 0.21 1.77 8.81
C ARG A 42 -1.10 0.96 8.89
N SER A 43 -1.30 0.30 10.02
CA SER A 43 -2.62 -0.22 10.41
C SER A 43 -3.43 0.84 11.12
N MET A 44 -4.73 0.80 10.93
CA MET A 44 -5.67 1.61 11.68
C MET A 44 -6.99 0.87 11.92
N PRO A 45 -7.71 1.17 13.00
CA PRO A 45 -9.04 0.64 13.22
C PRO A 45 -10.00 1.03 12.10
N ILE A 46 -10.85 0.09 11.67
CA ILE A 46 -11.77 0.28 10.54
C ILE A 46 -12.68 1.50 10.69
N TYR A 47 -13.07 1.85 11.90
CA TYR A 47 -13.97 2.99 12.14
C TYR A 47 -13.32 4.35 11.86
N LYS A 48 -11.98 4.39 11.72
CA LYS A 48 -11.21 5.59 11.33
C LYS A 48 -10.93 5.66 9.84
N PHE A 49 -11.23 4.61 9.09
CA PHE A 49 -10.91 4.50 7.69
C PHE A 49 -12.13 4.78 6.81
N THR A 50 -11.91 5.56 5.76
CA THR A 50 -12.80 5.73 4.61
C THR A 50 -11.95 5.74 3.33
N PRO A 51 -12.52 5.54 2.14
CA PRO A 51 -11.78 5.66 0.87
C PRO A 51 -11.07 7.01 0.67
N ASP A 52 -11.57 8.06 1.31
CA ASP A 52 -10.99 9.41 1.25
C ASP A 52 -9.99 9.71 2.38
N THR A 53 -9.75 8.71 3.26
CA THR A 53 -8.78 8.89 4.35
C THR A 53 -7.38 9.00 3.79
N THR A 54 -6.73 10.12 4.10
CA THR A 54 -5.32 10.33 3.80
C THR A 54 -4.51 10.39 5.09
N PHE A 55 -3.27 9.97 5.02
CA PHE A 55 -2.32 10.10 6.12
C PHE A 55 -0.91 10.27 5.58
N SER A 56 -0.02 10.76 6.43
CA SER A 56 1.35 11.04 6.03
C SER A 56 2.32 10.01 6.60
N LEU A 57 3.37 9.77 5.84
CA LEU A 57 4.58 9.07 6.25
C LEU A 57 5.80 9.92 5.84
N PRO A 58 6.93 9.79 6.54
CA PRO A 58 8.13 10.49 6.14
C PRO A 58 8.69 9.91 4.83
N ILE A 59 9.12 10.78 3.92
CA ILE A 59 9.71 10.36 2.65
C ILE A 59 11.00 9.55 2.85
N SER A 60 11.64 9.69 4.01
CA SER A 60 12.84 8.93 4.38
C SER A 60 12.68 7.41 4.30
N LEU A 61 11.45 6.90 4.33
CA LEU A 61 11.16 5.47 4.08
C LEU A 61 11.76 4.96 2.77
N PHE A 62 11.83 5.82 1.73
CA PHE A 62 12.38 5.46 0.43
C PHE A 62 13.90 5.43 0.38
N TYR A 63 14.55 5.85 1.45
CA TYR A 63 16.02 5.85 1.58
C TYR A 63 16.51 4.81 2.59
N GLN A 64 15.66 3.86 2.94
CA GLN A 64 16.03 2.74 3.79
C GLN A 64 16.42 1.51 2.94
N THR A 65 17.44 0.80 3.43
CA THR A 65 17.79 -0.53 2.93
C THR A 65 16.77 -1.57 3.38
N ILE A 66 16.91 -2.80 2.90
CA ILE A 66 16.08 -3.93 3.34
C ILE A 66 16.24 -4.22 4.84
N SER A 67 17.40 -3.92 5.42
CA SER A 67 17.67 -4.04 6.88
C SER A 67 17.15 -2.87 7.70
N GLY A 68 16.60 -1.82 7.04
CA GLY A 68 16.04 -0.65 7.70
C GLY A 68 17.05 0.47 7.99
N GLU A 69 18.30 0.30 7.58
CA GLU A 69 19.33 1.33 7.69
C GLU A 69 19.11 2.42 6.63
N TYR A 70 19.41 3.66 6.98
CA TYR A 70 19.37 4.74 6.00
C TYR A 70 20.59 4.71 5.10
N VAL A 71 20.35 4.95 3.82
CA VAL A 71 21.45 5.13 2.84
C VAL A 71 22.14 6.46 3.14
N ASP A 72 23.46 6.42 3.32
CA ASP A 72 24.28 7.62 3.50
C ASP A 72 24.44 8.35 2.17
N MET A 73 23.54 9.30 1.92
CA MET A 73 23.55 10.14 0.73
C MET A 73 23.30 11.59 1.10
N ASP A 74 24.12 12.50 0.61
CA ASP A 74 23.92 13.95 0.79
C ASP A 74 22.53 14.41 0.27
N ILE A 75 21.96 13.69 -0.69
CA ILE A 75 20.61 13.92 -1.23
C ILE A 75 19.52 13.57 -0.20
N ALA A 76 19.74 12.55 0.64
CA ALA A 76 18.76 12.15 1.64
C ALA A 76 18.50 13.28 2.64
N ASN A 77 19.51 14.03 3.02
CA ASN A 77 19.41 15.10 4.02
C ASN A 77 18.44 16.23 3.60
N GLN A 78 18.29 16.51 2.30
CA GLN A 78 17.38 17.56 1.81
C GLN A 78 15.91 17.10 1.78
N TRP A 79 15.65 15.79 1.77
CA TRP A 79 14.32 15.23 1.61
C TRP A 79 13.80 14.53 2.88
N MET A 80 14.68 14.22 3.83
CA MET A 80 14.35 13.43 5.03
C MET A 80 13.28 14.05 5.93
N GLU A 81 13.08 15.37 5.86
CA GLU A 81 12.10 16.09 6.66
C GLU A 81 10.73 16.27 5.98
N LYS A 82 10.58 15.80 4.73
CA LYS A 82 9.32 15.95 4.02
C LYS A 82 8.40 14.76 4.27
N ASP A 83 7.13 15.07 4.40
CA ASP A 83 6.08 14.07 4.42
C ASP A 83 5.57 13.77 3.00
N ILE A 84 5.18 12.53 2.80
CA ILE A 84 4.41 12.05 1.66
C ILE A 84 3.00 11.72 2.12
N VAL A 85 2.04 11.94 1.25
CA VAL A 85 0.62 11.67 1.49
C VAL A 85 0.24 10.36 0.83
N LEU A 86 -0.38 9.47 1.60
CA LEU A 86 -0.93 8.21 1.14
C LEU A 86 -2.41 8.38 0.80
N ARG A 87 -2.80 7.91 -0.40
CA ARG A 87 -4.19 7.84 -0.86
C ARG A 87 -4.57 6.40 -1.14
N PRO A 88 -5.59 5.87 -0.48
CA PRO A 88 -6.05 4.50 -0.72
C PRO A 88 -6.53 4.28 -2.15
N ASP A 89 -6.03 3.25 -2.80
CA ASP A 89 -6.58 2.74 -4.05
C ASP A 89 -7.53 1.57 -3.75
N MET A 90 -8.82 1.85 -3.66
CA MET A 90 -9.83 0.87 -3.25
C MET A 90 -10.00 -0.29 -4.24
N GLU A 91 -9.50 -0.18 -5.47
CA GLU A 91 -9.48 -1.31 -6.42
C GLU A 91 -8.51 -2.41 -5.97
N THR A 92 -7.57 -2.07 -5.10
CA THR A 92 -6.59 -3.02 -4.53
C THR A 92 -7.05 -3.66 -3.23
N ALA A 93 -8.23 -3.28 -2.73
CA ALA A 93 -8.74 -3.75 -1.46
C ALA A 93 -8.86 -5.28 -1.42
N SER A 94 -8.16 -5.90 -0.48
CA SER A 94 -8.06 -7.35 -0.33
C SER A 94 -8.09 -7.78 1.14
N ALA A 95 -8.42 -9.04 1.38
CA ALA A 95 -8.35 -9.62 2.71
C ALA A 95 -6.90 -9.98 3.06
N VAL A 96 -6.57 -9.90 4.35
CA VAL A 96 -5.31 -10.39 4.91
C VAL A 96 -5.58 -11.76 5.55
N PRO A 97 -5.39 -12.88 4.81
CA PRO A 97 -5.83 -14.19 5.28
C PRO A 97 -5.01 -14.76 6.44
N TRP A 98 -3.82 -14.23 6.68
CA TRP A 98 -2.92 -14.64 7.76
C TRP A 98 -3.09 -13.81 9.05
N ALA A 99 -3.93 -12.77 9.04
CA ALA A 99 -4.22 -12.00 10.23
C ALA A 99 -5.21 -12.74 11.14
N ASP A 100 -5.00 -12.65 12.45
CA ASP A 100 -5.87 -13.27 13.45
C ASP A 100 -7.27 -12.64 13.41
N ASP A 101 -7.33 -11.29 13.33
CA ASP A 101 -8.54 -10.54 13.15
C ASP A 101 -8.87 -10.30 11.66
N ALA A 102 -10.14 -10.07 11.36
CA ALA A 102 -10.55 -9.76 10.00
C ALA A 102 -9.97 -8.39 9.58
N THR A 103 -8.95 -8.42 8.76
CA THR A 103 -8.17 -7.26 8.32
C THR A 103 -8.34 -7.03 6.83
N LEU A 104 -8.59 -5.77 6.46
CA LEU A 104 -8.57 -5.28 5.09
C LEU A 104 -7.17 -4.75 4.78
N GLN A 105 -6.63 -5.06 3.62
CA GLN A 105 -5.40 -4.44 3.13
C GLN A 105 -5.72 -3.59 1.90
N VAL A 106 -5.15 -2.38 1.84
CA VAL A 106 -5.29 -1.46 0.72
C VAL A 106 -3.92 -0.91 0.34
N ILE A 107 -3.59 -1.00 -0.95
CA ILE A 107 -2.38 -0.37 -1.48
C ILE A 107 -2.68 1.10 -1.73
N ASN A 108 -1.75 1.98 -1.36
CA ASN A 108 -1.91 3.41 -1.49
C ASN A 108 -1.06 3.97 -2.63
N ASP A 109 -1.59 4.99 -3.27
CA ASP A 109 -0.82 5.90 -4.12
C ASP A 109 -0.12 6.95 -3.27
N LEU A 110 0.97 7.48 -3.78
CA LEU A 110 1.81 8.43 -3.06
C LEU A 110 1.86 9.78 -3.76
N GLU A 111 1.60 10.81 -2.99
CA GLU A 111 1.70 12.20 -3.42
C GLU A 111 2.67 12.97 -2.53
N LEU A 112 3.23 14.03 -3.06
CA LEU A 112 3.95 15.03 -2.27
C LEU A 112 2.94 15.87 -1.48
N SER A 113 3.36 16.45 -0.36
CA SER A 113 2.50 17.30 0.47
C SER A 113 2.01 18.57 -0.24
N ASP A 114 2.75 19.04 -1.25
CA ASP A 114 2.41 20.16 -2.11
C ASP A 114 1.57 19.78 -3.35
N GLY A 115 1.20 18.51 -3.44
CA GLY A 115 0.47 17.92 -4.57
C GLY A 115 1.41 17.29 -5.61
N GLY A 116 0.83 16.44 -6.44
CA GLY A 116 1.54 15.72 -7.48
C GLY A 116 2.17 14.40 -7.01
N PRO A 117 2.46 13.50 -7.96
CA PRO A 117 2.91 12.16 -7.64
C PRO A 117 4.36 12.14 -7.16
N LEU A 118 4.66 11.34 -6.14
CA LEU A 118 6.03 11.04 -5.76
C LEU A 118 6.71 10.21 -6.85
N LYS A 119 7.67 10.81 -7.57
CA LYS A 119 8.28 10.23 -8.79
C LYS A 119 9.10 8.96 -8.53
N ILE A 120 9.65 8.80 -7.33
CA ILE A 120 10.46 7.63 -6.95
C ILE A 120 9.60 6.46 -6.43
N ALA A 121 8.32 6.66 -6.19
CA ALA A 121 7.44 5.60 -5.72
C ALA A 121 7.24 4.53 -6.81
N PRO A 122 7.54 3.24 -6.55
CA PRO A 122 7.44 2.17 -7.55
C PRO A 122 6.08 2.11 -8.25
N ARG A 123 5.00 2.28 -7.49
CA ARG A 123 3.63 2.27 -8.03
C ARG A 123 3.36 3.45 -8.96
N ASN A 124 3.88 4.65 -8.64
CA ASN A 124 3.75 5.82 -9.49
C ASN A 124 4.57 5.67 -10.78
N ILE A 125 5.76 5.06 -10.69
CA ILE A 125 6.57 4.72 -11.86
C ILE A 125 5.80 3.77 -12.77
N LEU A 126 5.22 2.69 -12.23
CA LEU A 126 4.41 1.75 -12.99
C LEU A 126 3.21 2.45 -13.67
N LYS A 127 2.45 3.26 -12.93
CA LYS A 127 1.32 4.02 -13.51
C LYS A 127 1.77 4.94 -14.64
N ASN A 128 2.93 5.59 -14.51
CA ASN A 128 3.48 6.41 -15.57
C ASN A 128 3.82 5.59 -16.82
N VAL A 129 4.51 4.45 -16.66
CA VAL A 129 4.83 3.56 -17.78
C VAL A 129 3.54 3.05 -18.46
N LEU A 130 2.54 2.62 -17.69
CA LEU A 130 1.25 2.19 -18.24
C LEU A 130 0.56 3.33 -19.03
N SER A 131 0.71 4.58 -18.60
CA SER A 131 0.17 5.73 -19.33
C SER A 131 0.86 5.93 -20.69
N LEU A 132 2.16 5.62 -20.80
CA LEU A 132 2.90 5.67 -22.08
C LEU A 132 2.38 4.59 -23.04
N TYR A 133 2.21 3.35 -22.56
CA TYR A 133 1.60 2.29 -23.37
C TYR A 133 0.22 2.69 -23.90
N LYS A 134 -0.60 3.31 -23.04
CA LYS A 134 -1.94 3.78 -23.44
C LYS A 134 -1.89 4.85 -24.53
N LYS A 135 -0.91 5.75 -24.52
CA LYS A 135 -0.73 6.78 -25.56
C LYS A 135 -0.40 6.16 -26.91
N GLU A 136 0.32 5.06 -26.93
CA GLU A 136 0.66 4.29 -28.13
C GLU A 136 -0.43 3.27 -28.53
N ASN A 137 -1.59 3.29 -27.88
CA ASN A 137 -2.66 2.30 -28.06
C ASN A 137 -2.22 0.85 -27.82
N LEU A 138 -1.23 0.66 -26.97
CA LEU A 138 -0.71 -0.64 -26.57
C LEU A 138 -1.25 -1.04 -25.19
N LYS A 139 -1.48 -2.34 -25.01
CA LYS A 139 -1.85 -2.93 -23.71
C LYS A 139 -0.77 -3.93 -23.31
N PRO A 140 -0.01 -3.70 -22.26
CA PRO A 140 0.94 -4.68 -21.74
C PRO A 140 0.20 -5.88 -21.17
N ILE A 141 0.73 -7.07 -21.40
CA ILE A 141 0.29 -8.33 -20.80
C ILE A 141 1.48 -8.85 -20.01
N ILE A 142 1.33 -8.98 -18.70
CA ILE A 142 2.41 -9.35 -17.78
C ILE A 142 1.92 -10.52 -16.93
N ALA A 143 2.76 -11.54 -16.79
CA ALA A 143 2.57 -12.66 -15.87
C ALA A 143 3.72 -12.65 -14.86
N PRO A 144 3.53 -12.12 -13.64
CA PRO A 144 4.57 -12.18 -12.62
C PRO A 144 4.72 -13.62 -12.13
N GLU A 145 5.98 -14.05 -11.98
CA GLU A 145 6.34 -15.35 -11.40
C GLU A 145 7.03 -15.12 -10.06
N ILE A 146 6.65 -15.93 -9.06
CA ILE A 146 7.23 -15.88 -7.72
C ILE A 146 7.92 -17.20 -7.47
N GLU A 147 9.24 -17.17 -7.28
CA GLU A 147 10.05 -18.33 -6.93
C GLU A 147 10.49 -18.24 -5.47
N PHE A 148 10.39 -19.35 -4.74
CA PHE A 148 10.81 -19.40 -3.34
C PHE A 148 11.19 -20.82 -2.93
N TYR A 149 11.95 -20.92 -1.83
CA TYR A 149 12.27 -22.18 -1.18
C TYR A 149 11.65 -22.23 0.20
N LEU A 150 11.09 -23.40 0.55
CA LEU A 150 10.71 -23.66 1.93
C LEU A 150 11.93 -24.15 2.68
N THR A 151 12.30 -23.47 3.74
CA THR A 151 13.40 -23.86 4.62
C THR A 151 12.86 -24.29 5.99
N GLN A 152 13.62 -25.13 6.69
CA GLN A 152 13.34 -25.38 8.09
C GLN A 152 13.65 -24.13 8.92
N PRO A 153 12.95 -23.91 10.04
CA PRO A 153 13.31 -22.84 10.97
C PRO A 153 14.76 -22.99 11.39
N ASN A 154 15.50 -21.87 11.39
CA ASN A 154 16.85 -21.87 11.95
C ASN A 154 16.74 -22.08 13.46
N THR A 155 17.41 -23.09 13.98
CA THR A 155 17.37 -23.47 15.40
C THR A 155 18.63 -23.02 16.16
N ASP A 156 19.48 -22.21 15.53
CA ASP A 156 20.70 -21.69 16.16
C ASP A 156 20.44 -20.43 17.00
#